data_321205627c3e936c4a4bb07664a861d6
#
_entry.id   321205627c3e936c4a4bb07664a861d6
#
_cell.length_a   1.000
_cell.length_b   1.000
_cell.length_c   1.000
_cell.angle_alpha   90.00
_cell.angle_beta   90.00
_cell.angle_gamma   90.00
#
_symmetry.space_group_name_H-M   'P 1'
#
loop_
_entity.id
_entity.type
_entity.pdbx_description
1 polymer ?
#
loop_
_entity_poly.entity_id
_entity_poly.type
_entity_poly.pdbx_seq_one_letter_code
_entity_poly.pdbx_strand_id
1 'polypeptide(L)'
;MLEIIGMSVEDAKAIEYCGANRIELVSALTEGGLTPSFSMIEKVVNSVDIPVNVMIRNHAKSFRYSEYDLEVMQKDIEIIKSLGANGVVLG
;
A
#
# COMPACT_ATOMS: atom_id res chain seq x y z
N MET A 1 -15.33 -1.13 -11.85
CA MET A 1 -14.36 -1.69 -10.89
C MET A 1 -14.29 -0.79 -9.66
N LEU A 2 -14.28 -1.36 -8.46
CA LEU A 2 -14.26 -0.60 -7.21
C LEU A 2 -12.96 -0.87 -6.46
N GLU A 3 -12.14 0.18 -6.32
CA GLU A 3 -10.93 0.16 -5.50
C GLU A 3 -11.14 1.11 -4.32
N ILE A 4 -10.87 0.63 -3.11
CA ILE A 4 -11.10 1.41 -1.89
C ILE A 4 -9.80 1.46 -1.09
N ILE A 5 -9.51 2.62 -0.52
CA ILE A 5 -8.34 2.85 0.32
C ILE A 5 -8.56 2.27 1.72
N GLY A 6 -7.58 1.54 2.21
CA GLY A 6 -7.55 1.02 3.58
C GLY A 6 -6.20 1.25 4.23
N MET A 7 -6.19 1.26 5.56
CA MET A 7 -4.98 1.51 6.34
C MET A 7 -4.68 0.43 7.37
N SER A 8 -5.54 -0.58 7.48
CA SER A 8 -5.40 -1.64 8.48
C SER A 8 -5.99 -2.95 8.00
N VAL A 9 -5.74 -4.01 8.75
CA VAL A 9 -6.37 -5.32 8.50
C VAL A 9 -7.89 -5.22 8.63
N GLU A 10 -8.38 -4.51 9.63
CA GLU A 10 -9.80 -4.32 9.86
C GLU A 10 -10.44 -3.60 8.66
N ASP A 11 -9.79 -2.56 8.15
CA ASP A 11 -10.25 -1.86 6.95
C ASP A 11 -10.31 -2.81 5.76
N ALA A 12 -9.26 -3.59 5.56
CA ALA A 12 -9.16 -4.51 4.43
C ALA A 12 -10.28 -5.55 4.44
N LYS A 13 -10.57 -6.13 5.59
CA LYS A 13 -11.65 -7.10 5.74
C LYS A 13 -13.02 -6.47 5.49
N ALA A 14 -13.23 -5.26 5.98
CA ALA A 14 -14.49 -4.53 5.75
C ALA A 14 -14.66 -4.21 4.27
N ILE A 15 -13.59 -3.78 3.61
CA ILE A 15 -13.59 -3.45 2.18
C ILE A 15 -13.95 -4.70 1.36
N GLU A 16 -13.33 -5.83 1.66
CA GLU A 16 -13.62 -7.08 0.98
C GLU A 16 -15.07 -7.53 1.21
N TYR A 17 -15.53 -7.44 2.45
CA TYR A 17 -16.91 -7.79 2.81
C TYR A 17 -17.93 -6.95 2.05
N CYS A 18 -17.63 -5.68 1.82
CA CYS A 18 -18.52 -4.77 1.08
C CYS A 18 -18.48 -4.97 -0.45
N GLY A 19 -17.68 -5.90 -0.94
CA GLY A 19 -17.68 -6.26 -2.35
C GLY A 19 -16.75 -5.46 -3.23
N ALA A 20 -15.75 -4.79 -2.67
CA ALA A 20 -14.74 -4.11 -3.47
C ALA A 20 -13.93 -5.11 -4.29
N ASN A 21 -13.42 -4.66 -5.43
CA ASN A 21 -12.63 -5.51 -6.32
C ASN A 21 -11.16 -5.56 -5.93
N ARG A 22 -10.66 -4.52 -5.28
CA ARG A 22 -9.28 -4.45 -4.81
C ARG A 22 -9.13 -3.37 -3.74
N ILE A 23 -8.00 -3.41 -3.06
CA ILE A 23 -7.66 -2.49 -1.98
C ILE A 23 -6.43 -1.69 -2.38
N GLU A 24 -6.43 -0.40 -2.07
CA GLU A 24 -5.22 0.42 -2.07
C GLU A 24 -4.80 0.62 -0.62
N LEU A 25 -3.69 -0.01 -0.24
CA LEU A 25 -3.19 0.04 1.13
C LEU A 25 -2.22 1.20 1.29
N VAL A 26 -2.51 2.08 2.25
CA VAL A 26 -1.69 3.26 2.53
C VAL A 26 -1.53 3.43 4.04
N SER A 27 -0.59 4.28 4.45
CA SER A 27 -0.52 4.79 5.82
C SER A 27 -0.54 6.32 5.79
N ALA A 28 -0.69 6.96 6.96
CA ALA A 28 -0.64 8.42 7.10
C ALA A 28 -1.48 9.16 6.05
N LEU A 29 -2.75 8.77 5.89
CA LEU A 29 -3.64 9.36 4.88
C LEU A 29 -3.78 10.88 5.05
N THR A 30 -3.73 11.40 6.28
CA THR A 30 -3.77 12.83 6.56
C THR A 30 -2.58 13.59 5.96
N GLU A 31 -1.52 12.90 5.62
CA GLU A 31 -0.33 13.47 4.98
C GLU A 31 -0.28 13.14 3.48
N GLY A 32 -1.40 12.73 2.90
CA GLY A 32 -1.49 12.40 1.48
C GLY A 32 -1.19 10.94 1.15
N GLY A 33 -0.95 10.12 2.17
CA GLY A 33 -0.63 8.71 2.01
C GLY A 33 0.87 8.45 1.93
N LEU A 34 1.34 7.51 2.72
CA LEU A 34 2.73 7.04 2.74
C LEU A 34 2.75 5.52 2.58
N THR A 35 3.92 4.97 2.33
CA THR A 35 4.12 3.53 2.27
C THR A 35 3.82 2.90 3.63
N PRO A 36 2.96 1.88 3.70
CA PRO A 36 2.71 1.15 4.95
C PRO A 36 3.94 0.34 5.37
N SER A 37 3.99 -0.05 6.64
CA SER A 37 5.04 -0.95 7.10
C SER A 37 4.93 -2.32 6.40
N PHE A 38 6.05 -3.02 6.27
CA PHE A 38 6.06 -4.34 5.64
C PHE A 38 5.21 -5.35 6.42
N SER A 39 5.21 -5.27 7.75
CA SER A 39 4.36 -6.14 8.57
C SER A 39 2.88 -5.92 8.31
N MET A 40 2.45 -4.67 8.14
CA MET A 40 1.07 -4.36 7.81
C MET A 40 0.70 -4.90 6.43
N ILE A 41 1.58 -4.73 5.45
CA ILE A 41 1.37 -5.24 4.09
C ILE A 41 1.18 -6.76 4.13
N GLU A 42 2.08 -7.47 4.80
CA GLU A 42 2.00 -8.92 4.91
C GLU A 42 0.70 -9.38 5.56
N LYS A 43 0.30 -8.75 6.67
CA LYS A 43 -0.94 -9.08 7.36
C LYS A 43 -2.17 -8.86 6.49
N VAL A 44 -2.22 -7.73 5.79
CA VAL A 44 -3.36 -7.40 4.93
C VAL A 44 -3.45 -8.39 3.76
N VAL A 45 -2.34 -8.62 3.07
CA VAL A 45 -2.30 -9.54 1.91
C VAL A 45 -2.79 -10.94 2.32
N ASN A 46 -2.41 -11.40 3.51
CA ASN A 46 -2.79 -12.73 4.00
C ASN A 46 -4.20 -12.77 4.61
N SER A 47 -4.86 -11.64 4.76
CA SER A 47 -6.18 -11.55 5.41
C SER A 47 -7.34 -11.48 4.43
N VAL A 48 -7.08 -11.19 3.15
CA VAL A 48 -8.11 -11.02 2.12
C VAL A 48 -7.75 -11.81 0.87
N ASP A 49 -8.77 -12.09 0.06
CA ASP A 49 -8.58 -12.80 -1.22
C ASP A 49 -8.53 -11.84 -2.41
N ILE A 50 -8.99 -10.61 -2.24
CA ILE A 50 -8.95 -9.62 -3.33
C ILE A 50 -7.54 -9.04 -3.46
N PRO A 51 -7.17 -8.54 -4.65
CA PRO A 51 -5.85 -7.94 -4.86
C PRO A 51 -5.60 -6.74 -3.97
N VAL A 52 -4.36 -6.62 -3.48
CA VAL A 52 -3.91 -5.49 -2.66
C VAL A 52 -2.82 -4.76 -3.42
N ASN A 53 -3.06 -3.49 -3.73
CA ASN A 53 -2.07 -2.58 -4.26
C ASN A 53 -1.56 -1.71 -3.13
N VAL A 54 -0.28 -1.40 -3.13
CA VAL A 54 0.38 -0.72 -2.01
C VAL A 54 0.94 0.62 -2.46
N MET A 55 0.67 1.66 -1.67
CA MET A 55 1.22 3.00 -1.91
C MET A 55 2.72 3.01 -1.66
N ILE A 56 3.47 3.56 -2.60
CA ILE A 56 4.91 3.80 -2.46
C ILE A 56 5.16 5.29 -2.39
N ARG A 57 5.51 5.77 -1.21
CA ARG A 57 5.90 7.15 -0.95
C ARG A 57 6.58 7.18 0.42
N ASN A 58 7.87 7.48 0.44
CA ASN A 58 8.67 7.35 1.66
C ASN A 58 8.68 8.57 2.57
N HIS A 59 8.13 9.71 2.12
CA HIS A 59 7.99 10.91 2.96
C HIS A 59 6.87 11.82 2.44
N ALA A 60 6.39 12.70 3.32
CA ALA A 60 5.30 13.62 3.02
C ALA A 60 5.77 15.04 2.69
N LYS A 61 7.09 15.29 2.63
CA LYS A 61 7.66 16.64 2.51
C LYS A 61 7.40 17.27 1.14
N SER A 62 7.44 16.47 0.07
CA SER A 62 7.16 16.94 -1.28
C SER A 62 6.91 15.75 -2.19
N PHE A 63 6.47 16.02 -3.43
CA PHE A 63 6.35 15.00 -4.46
C PHE A 63 7.62 14.87 -5.31
N ARG A 64 8.69 15.57 -4.93
CA ARG A 64 9.99 15.43 -5.57
C ARG A 64 10.83 14.43 -4.79
N TYR A 65 11.52 13.58 -5.53
CA TYR A 65 12.34 12.52 -4.96
C TYR A 65 13.78 12.69 -5.38
N SER A 66 14.71 12.59 -4.42
CA SER A 66 16.14 12.55 -4.70
C SER A 66 16.52 11.19 -5.28
N GLU A 67 17.77 11.06 -5.74
CA GLU A 67 18.31 9.79 -6.17
C GLU A 67 18.22 8.73 -5.08
N TYR A 68 18.53 9.12 -3.84
CA TYR A 68 18.45 8.22 -2.69
C TYR A 68 17.01 7.80 -2.40
N ASP A 69 16.06 8.72 -2.53
CA ASP A 69 14.63 8.40 -2.39
C ASP A 69 14.21 7.35 -3.41
N LEU A 70 14.65 7.50 -4.66
CA LEU A 70 14.31 6.54 -5.71
C LEU A 70 14.92 5.17 -5.46
N GLU A 71 16.15 5.12 -4.93
CA GLU A 71 16.78 3.86 -4.56
C GLU A 71 16.01 3.15 -3.44
N VAL A 72 15.58 3.90 -2.42
CA VAL A 72 14.78 3.37 -1.31
C VAL A 72 13.45 2.84 -1.84
N MET A 73 12.77 3.62 -2.68
CA MET A 73 11.48 3.23 -3.25
C MET A 73 11.61 1.97 -4.11
N GLN A 74 12.67 1.86 -4.89
CA GLN A 74 12.92 0.68 -5.72
C GLN A 74 13.09 -0.56 -4.84
N LYS A 75 13.83 -0.44 -3.74
CA LYS A 75 14.02 -1.53 -2.78
C LYS A 75 12.71 -1.91 -2.11
N ASP A 76 11.92 -0.92 -1.72
CA ASP A 76 10.59 -1.15 -1.13
C ASP A 76 9.70 -1.92 -2.09
N ILE A 77 9.69 -1.56 -3.38
CA ILE A 77 8.89 -2.27 -4.39
C ILE A 77 9.27 -3.74 -4.46
N GLU A 78 10.57 -4.05 -4.46
CA GLU A 78 11.05 -5.44 -4.49
C GLU A 78 10.54 -6.23 -3.29
N ILE A 79 10.64 -5.63 -2.09
CA ILE A 79 10.20 -6.27 -0.85
C ILE A 79 8.67 -6.45 -0.85
N ILE A 80 7.93 -5.42 -1.24
CA ILE A 80 6.46 -5.45 -1.27
C ILE A 80 5.95 -6.54 -2.22
N LYS A 81 6.56 -6.68 -3.38
CA LYS A 81 6.24 -7.75 -4.31
C LYS A 81 6.46 -9.13 -3.69
N SER A 82 7.56 -9.29 -2.94
CA SER A 82 7.88 -10.56 -2.28
C SER A 82 6.87 -10.91 -1.17
N LEU A 83 6.16 -9.91 -0.62
CA LEU A 83 5.13 -10.12 0.40
C LEU A 83 3.78 -10.51 -0.18
N GLY A 84 3.64 -10.54 -1.49
CA GLY A 84 2.42 -11.00 -2.16
C GLY A 84 1.48 -9.88 -2.61
N ALA A 85 1.90 -8.63 -2.58
CA ALA A 85 1.09 -7.53 -3.11
C ALA A 85 0.88 -7.71 -4.62
N ASN A 86 -0.29 -7.30 -5.10
CA ASN A 86 -0.64 -7.38 -6.52
C ASN A 86 0.10 -6.33 -7.36
N GLY A 87 0.31 -5.14 -6.79
CA GLY A 87 0.98 -4.06 -7.48
C GLY A 87 1.27 -2.90 -6.54
N VAL A 88 1.83 -1.83 -7.09
CA VAL A 88 2.17 -0.63 -6.34
C VAL A 88 1.54 0.60 -6.98
N VAL A 89 1.31 1.63 -6.17
CA VAL A 89 0.78 2.92 -6.60
C VAL A 89 1.76 3.99 -6.15
N LEU A 90 2.19 4.85 -7.06
CA LEU A 90 3.07 5.96 -6.71
C LEU A 90 2.24 7.14 -6.22
N GLY A 91 2.62 7.62 -5.08
CA GLY A 91 1.98 8.78 -4.47
C GLY A 91 2.63 10.09 -4.84
#